data_126d0fe11436daea0e5261b3e6a69de1
#
_entry.id   126d0fe11436daea0e5261b3e6a69de1
#
_cell.length_a   1.000
_cell.length_b   1.000
_cell.length_c   1.000
_cell.angle_alpha   90.00
_cell.angle_beta   90.00
_cell.angle_gamma   90.00
#
_symmetry.space_group_name_H-M   'P 1'
#
loop_
_entity.id
_entity.type
_entity.pdbx_description
1 polymer ?
#
loop_
_entity_poly.entity_id
_entity_poly.type
_entity_poly.pdbx_seq_one_letter_code
_entity_poly.pdbx_strand_id
1 'polypeptide(L)'
;CTLPPLIRLVASDVWVSILPTWHIFERTAEYIHVAKGSCLVYSSIRTFASDLETYKPTLVATVPRIWESLYSKITSGLKKKDPKKAKIFNLLVRVSAAYRRNRRVLRDQLPVFEKKAFPVRFMDKVR
;
A
#
# COMPACT_ATOMS: atom_id res chain seq x y z
N CYS A 1 -3.50 23.33 -11.72
CA CYS A 1 -3.92 22.14 -10.94
C CYS A 1 -3.48 22.28 -9.51
N THR A 2 -4.41 22.47 -8.60
CA THR A 2 -4.14 22.46 -7.17
C THR A 2 -4.27 21.02 -6.66
N LEU A 3 -3.13 20.39 -6.36
CA LEU A 3 -3.13 19.11 -5.64
C LEU A 3 -3.57 19.34 -4.19
N PRO A 4 -4.26 18.38 -3.57
CA PRO A 4 -4.55 18.47 -2.14
C PRO A 4 -3.26 18.70 -1.34
N PRO A 5 -3.29 19.49 -0.27
CA PRO A 5 -2.09 19.83 0.52
C PRO A 5 -1.40 18.59 1.15
N LEU A 6 -2.08 17.43 1.12
CA LEU A 6 -1.56 16.15 1.60
C LEU A 6 -0.55 15.50 0.65
N ILE A 7 -0.52 15.90 -0.63
CA ILE A 7 0.39 15.32 -1.64
C ILE A 7 1.33 16.43 -2.10
N ARG A 8 2.51 16.48 -1.48
CA ARG A 8 3.59 17.38 -1.87
C ARG A 8 4.59 16.64 -2.74
N LEU A 9 4.42 16.73 -4.04
CA LEU A 9 5.35 16.14 -5.01
C LEU A 9 6.57 17.03 -5.20
N VAL A 10 7.73 16.39 -5.19
CA VAL A 10 9.04 17.02 -5.45
C VAL A 10 9.74 16.32 -6.61
N ALA A 11 10.75 16.96 -7.19
CA ALA A 11 11.49 16.41 -8.33
C ALA A 11 12.22 15.09 -8.01
N SER A 12 12.52 14.82 -6.74
CA SER A 12 13.15 13.56 -6.30
C SER A 12 12.17 12.40 -6.15
N ASP A 13 10.86 12.64 -6.30
CA ASP A 13 9.88 11.55 -6.22
C ASP A 13 9.96 10.64 -7.44
N VAL A 14 9.71 9.36 -7.19
CA VAL A 14 9.63 8.31 -8.21
C VAL A 14 8.22 7.75 -8.22
N TRP A 15 7.56 7.87 -9.35
CA TRP A 15 6.25 7.30 -9.60
C TRP A 15 6.35 6.04 -10.45
N VAL A 16 5.66 4.98 -10.06
CA VAL A 16 5.48 3.82 -10.93
C VAL A 16 4.06 3.80 -11.48
N SER A 17 3.97 3.95 -12.80
CA SER A 17 2.74 3.86 -13.58
C SER A 17 2.50 2.40 -13.99
N ILE A 18 1.38 1.85 -13.59
CA ILE A 18 0.96 0.47 -13.90
C ILE A 18 -0.47 0.41 -14.45
N LEU A 19 -1.23 1.48 -14.27
CA LEU A 19 -2.58 1.56 -14.79
C LEU A 19 -2.58 1.94 -16.27
N PRO A 20 -3.65 1.63 -17.00
CA PRO A 20 -3.76 2.01 -18.41
C PRO A 20 -3.66 3.53 -18.59
N THR A 21 -2.74 3.98 -19.45
CA THR A 21 -2.46 5.40 -19.69
C THR A 21 -3.62 6.17 -20.36
N TRP A 22 -4.58 5.45 -20.95
CA TRP A 22 -5.82 6.05 -21.47
C TRP A 22 -6.85 6.33 -20.37
N HIS A 23 -6.67 5.78 -19.15
CA HIS A 23 -7.56 6.05 -18.03
C HIS A 23 -7.27 7.44 -17.47
N ILE A 24 -8.30 8.26 -17.31
CA ILE A 24 -8.15 9.67 -16.91
C ILE A 24 -7.35 9.86 -15.62
N PHE A 25 -7.53 8.97 -14.66
CA PHE A 25 -6.79 9.02 -13.39
C PHE A 25 -5.29 8.89 -13.60
N GLU A 26 -4.84 7.87 -14.33
CA GLU A 26 -3.41 7.64 -14.57
C GLU A 26 -2.81 8.76 -15.41
N ARG A 27 -3.49 9.16 -16.47
CA ARG A 27 -3.07 10.28 -17.32
C ARG A 27 -2.91 11.59 -16.53
N THR A 28 -3.85 11.87 -15.62
CA THR A 28 -3.74 13.05 -14.77
C THR A 28 -2.54 12.96 -13.84
N ALA A 29 -2.30 11.81 -13.24
CA ALA A 29 -1.14 11.57 -12.39
C ALA A 29 0.18 11.74 -13.17
N GLU A 30 0.28 11.18 -14.38
CA GLU A 30 1.44 11.34 -15.27
C GLU A 30 1.73 12.82 -15.56
N TYR A 31 0.72 13.59 -15.95
CA TYR A 31 0.90 15.02 -16.23
C TYR A 31 1.36 15.81 -15.01
N ILE A 32 0.88 15.46 -13.82
CA ILE A 32 1.33 16.10 -12.58
C ILE A 32 2.79 15.77 -12.30
N HIS A 33 3.22 14.53 -12.50
CA HIS A 33 4.61 14.12 -12.32
C HIS A 33 5.54 14.80 -13.31
N VAL A 34 5.17 14.86 -14.58
CA VAL A 34 5.92 15.58 -15.60
C VAL A 34 6.01 17.08 -15.25
N ALA A 35 4.90 17.71 -14.85
CA ALA A 35 4.89 19.12 -14.47
C ALA A 35 5.75 19.43 -13.23
N LYS A 36 5.99 18.45 -12.37
CA LYS A 36 6.84 18.59 -11.17
C LYS A 36 8.30 18.16 -11.41
N GLY A 37 8.62 17.65 -12.59
CA GLY A 37 9.95 17.15 -12.92
C GLY A 37 10.34 15.88 -12.17
N SER A 38 9.37 15.12 -11.66
CA SER A 38 9.62 13.88 -10.95
C SER A 38 9.82 12.70 -11.92
N CYS A 39 10.48 11.65 -11.45
CA CYS A 39 10.76 10.47 -12.27
C CYS A 39 9.48 9.63 -12.46
N LEU A 40 9.19 9.29 -13.73
CA LEU A 40 8.07 8.43 -14.11
C LEU A 40 8.59 7.12 -14.69
N VAL A 41 8.23 5.99 -14.08
CA VAL A 41 8.61 4.64 -14.51
C VAL A 41 7.38 3.88 -14.95
N TYR A 42 7.35 3.44 -16.19
CA TYR A 42 6.28 2.57 -16.70
C TYR A 42 6.56 1.12 -16.33
N SER A 43 5.57 0.47 -15.76
CA SER A 43 5.65 -0.91 -15.32
C SER A 43 4.50 -1.75 -15.89
N SER A 44 4.62 -3.06 -15.75
CA SER A 44 3.58 -4.01 -16.13
C SER A 44 3.21 -4.91 -14.95
N ILE A 45 2.04 -5.57 -15.01
CA ILE A 45 1.61 -6.52 -13.97
C ILE A 45 2.65 -7.65 -13.76
N ARG A 46 3.42 -7.98 -14.79
CA ARG A 46 4.45 -9.05 -14.72
C ARG A 46 5.70 -8.59 -13.99
N THR A 47 6.16 -7.39 -14.27
CA THR A 47 7.42 -6.81 -13.75
C THR A 47 7.22 -5.98 -12.49
N PHE A 48 5.98 -5.67 -12.11
CA PHE A 48 5.65 -4.77 -11.01
C PHE A 48 6.41 -5.06 -9.72
N ALA A 49 6.52 -6.34 -9.33
CA ALA A 49 7.20 -6.70 -8.09
C ALA A 49 8.71 -6.41 -8.15
N SER A 50 9.36 -6.71 -9.28
CA SER A 50 10.78 -6.40 -9.50
C SER A 50 11.03 -4.91 -9.65
N ASP A 51 10.09 -4.19 -10.27
CA ASP A 51 10.20 -2.75 -10.46
C ASP A 51 10.06 -1.99 -9.14
N LEU A 52 9.19 -2.45 -8.23
CA LEU A 52 9.10 -1.91 -6.87
C LEU A 52 10.42 -2.07 -6.09
N GLU A 53 11.10 -3.20 -6.27
CA GLU A 53 12.38 -3.48 -5.62
C GLU A 53 13.52 -2.64 -6.23
N THR A 54 13.53 -2.50 -7.56
CA THR A 54 14.57 -1.80 -8.31
C THR A 54 14.48 -0.30 -8.14
N TYR A 55 13.31 0.27 -8.39
CA TYR A 55 13.12 1.73 -8.43
C TYR A 55 12.72 2.34 -7.09
N LYS A 56 12.27 1.52 -6.12
CA LYS A 56 11.86 1.95 -4.78
C LYS A 56 10.96 3.19 -4.82
N PRO A 57 9.84 3.15 -5.55
CA PRO A 57 9.02 4.32 -5.79
C PRO A 57 8.51 4.94 -4.49
N THR A 58 8.42 6.28 -4.48
CA THR A 58 7.82 7.04 -3.37
C THR A 58 6.30 7.05 -3.46
N LEU A 59 5.77 6.92 -4.67
CA LEU A 59 4.33 6.93 -4.96
C LEU A 59 3.97 5.88 -6.00
N VAL A 60 2.84 5.21 -5.77
CA VAL A 60 2.28 4.22 -6.70
C VAL A 60 0.76 4.33 -6.68
N ALA A 61 0.15 4.49 -7.84
CA ALA A 61 -1.29 4.34 -8.00
C ALA A 61 -1.63 2.96 -8.54
N THR A 62 -2.50 2.26 -7.86
CA THR A 62 -2.92 0.92 -8.27
C THR A 62 -4.38 0.66 -7.92
N VAL A 63 -4.95 -0.38 -8.53
CA VAL A 63 -6.24 -0.92 -8.13
C VAL A 63 -6.07 -2.06 -7.13
N PRO A 64 -7.05 -2.34 -6.26
CA PRO A 64 -6.96 -3.38 -5.23
C PRO A 64 -6.55 -4.75 -5.77
N ARG A 65 -7.00 -5.11 -6.96
CA ARG A 65 -6.70 -6.38 -7.62
C ARG A 65 -5.19 -6.62 -7.85
N ILE A 66 -4.41 -5.57 -8.07
CA ILE A 66 -2.96 -5.69 -8.24
C ILE A 66 -2.31 -6.12 -6.93
N TRP A 67 -2.72 -5.51 -5.81
CA TRP A 67 -2.24 -5.87 -4.48
C TRP A 67 -2.65 -7.28 -4.06
N GLU A 68 -3.87 -7.69 -4.37
CA GLU A 68 -4.36 -9.06 -4.13
C GLU A 68 -3.53 -10.08 -4.91
N SER A 69 -3.25 -9.80 -6.18
CA SER A 69 -2.39 -10.65 -7.02
C SER A 69 -0.97 -10.75 -6.48
N LEU A 70 -0.37 -9.62 -6.09
CA LEU A 70 0.96 -9.57 -5.49
C LEU A 70 1.01 -10.35 -4.17
N TYR A 71 0.05 -10.13 -3.28
CA TYR A 71 -0.07 -10.86 -2.02
C TYR A 71 -0.20 -12.37 -2.24
N SER A 72 -1.04 -12.78 -3.20
CA SER A 72 -1.22 -14.19 -3.56
C SER A 72 0.06 -14.82 -4.09
N LYS A 73 0.82 -14.13 -4.94
CA LYS A 73 2.12 -14.59 -5.45
C LYS A 73 3.14 -14.76 -4.32
N ILE A 74 3.24 -13.78 -3.42
CA ILE A 74 4.16 -13.82 -2.27
C ILE A 74 3.82 -14.99 -1.35
N THR A 75 2.54 -15.12 -0.96
CA THR A 75 2.11 -16.17 -0.03
C THR A 75 2.26 -17.57 -0.63
N SER A 76 1.96 -17.74 -1.92
CA SER A 76 2.16 -19.00 -2.63
C SER A 76 3.64 -19.36 -2.76
N GLY A 77 4.49 -18.37 -3.05
CA GLY A 77 5.94 -18.57 -3.13
C GLY A 77 6.55 -18.97 -1.78
N LEU A 78 6.12 -18.33 -0.70
CA LEU A 78 6.55 -18.66 0.66
C LEU A 78 6.11 -20.06 1.09
N LYS A 79 4.86 -20.45 0.78
CA LYS A 79 4.36 -21.81 1.08
C LYS A 79 5.16 -22.90 0.38
N LYS A 80 5.57 -22.66 -0.87
CA LYS A 80 6.37 -23.63 -1.65
C LYS A 80 7.81 -23.75 -1.15
N LYS A 81 8.44 -22.63 -0.77
CA LYS A 81 9.86 -22.61 -0.36
C LYS A 81 10.06 -23.04 1.10
N ASP A 82 9.23 -22.53 2.02
CA ASP A 82 9.39 -22.78 3.45
C ASP A 82 8.05 -22.60 4.18
N PRO A 83 7.38 -23.70 4.57
CA PRO A 83 6.08 -23.64 5.24
C PRO A 83 6.15 -22.98 6.63
N LYS A 84 7.31 -23.00 7.31
CA LYS A 84 7.49 -22.33 8.61
C LYS A 84 7.50 -20.81 8.43
N LYS A 85 8.22 -20.30 7.43
CA LYS A 85 8.24 -18.87 7.10
C LYS A 85 6.86 -18.36 6.67
N ALA A 86 6.09 -19.18 5.94
CA ALA A 86 4.72 -18.84 5.57
C ALA A 86 3.80 -18.69 6.80
N LYS A 87 3.93 -19.54 7.81
CA LYS A 87 3.17 -19.40 9.07
C LYS A 87 3.53 -18.13 9.83
N ILE A 88 4.83 -17.81 9.93
CA ILE A 88 5.32 -16.58 10.58
C ILE A 88 4.82 -15.35 9.81
N PHE A 89 4.92 -15.35 8.49
CA PHE A 89 4.42 -14.26 7.66
C PHE A 89 2.91 -14.01 7.88
N ASN A 90 2.09 -15.06 7.85
CA ASN A 90 0.66 -14.93 8.09
C ASN A 90 0.34 -14.43 9.52
N LEU A 91 1.12 -14.85 10.51
CA LEU A 91 0.98 -14.33 11.88
C LEU A 91 1.29 -12.84 11.93
N LEU A 92 2.40 -12.40 11.32
CA LEU A 92 2.78 -10.98 11.27
C LEU A 92 1.75 -10.12 10.53
N VAL A 93 1.19 -10.62 9.43
CA VAL A 93 0.11 -9.93 8.70
C VAL A 93 -1.13 -9.78 9.59
N ARG A 94 -1.54 -10.83 10.31
CA ARG A 94 -2.68 -10.77 11.25
C ARG A 94 -2.44 -9.78 12.38
N VAL A 95 -1.28 -9.81 13.01
CA VAL A 95 -0.90 -8.87 14.08
C VAL A 95 -0.89 -7.44 13.57
N SER A 96 -0.29 -7.19 12.38
CA SER A 96 -0.26 -5.87 11.76
C SER A 96 -1.66 -5.36 11.41
N ALA A 97 -2.55 -6.23 10.90
CA ALA A 97 -3.92 -5.87 10.61
C ALA A 97 -4.71 -5.50 11.88
N ALA A 98 -4.56 -6.30 12.93
CA ALA A 98 -5.18 -6.03 14.23
C ALA A 98 -4.67 -4.71 14.83
N TYR A 99 -3.36 -4.46 14.78
CA TYR A 99 -2.76 -3.21 15.25
C TYR A 99 -3.30 -1.99 14.50
N ARG A 100 -3.37 -2.05 13.16
CA ARG A 100 -3.91 -0.94 12.35
C ARG A 100 -5.40 -0.70 12.62
N ARG A 101 -6.19 -1.77 12.75
CA ARG A 101 -7.62 -1.66 13.10
C ARG A 101 -7.79 -0.97 14.45
N ASN A 102 -7.05 -1.41 15.46
CA ASN A 102 -7.09 -0.83 16.79
C ASN A 102 -6.69 0.65 16.80
N ARG A 103 -5.62 0.99 16.06
CA ARG A 103 -5.14 2.38 15.93
C ARG A 103 -6.17 3.29 15.27
N ARG A 104 -6.92 2.79 14.26
CA ARG A 104 -7.99 3.55 13.60
C ARG A 104 -9.18 3.78 14.54
N VAL A 105 -9.55 2.77 15.32
CA VAL A 105 -10.60 2.89 16.35
C VAL A 105 -10.22 3.92 17.41
N LEU A 106 -8.98 3.87 17.91
CA LEU A 106 -8.49 4.81 18.92
C LEU A 106 -8.38 6.26 18.43
N ARG A 107 -8.25 6.46 17.11
CA ARG A 107 -8.20 7.79 16.47
C ARG A 107 -9.56 8.26 15.97
N ASP A 108 -10.64 7.59 16.34
CA ASP A 108 -12.01 7.87 15.88
C ASP A 108 -12.18 7.90 14.35
N GLN A 109 -11.30 7.18 13.62
CA GLN A 109 -11.33 7.09 12.17
C GLN A 109 -12.29 6.01 11.64
N LEU A 110 -12.79 5.15 12.51
CA LEU A 110 -13.77 4.11 12.19
C LEU A 110 -14.87 4.12 13.25
N PRO A 111 -16.14 4.02 12.83
CA PRO A 111 -17.24 3.82 13.77
C PRO A 111 -17.07 2.50 14.52
N VAL A 112 -17.25 2.54 15.83
CA VAL A 112 -17.15 1.35 16.70
C VAL A 112 -18.50 0.67 16.73
N PHE A 113 -18.81 -0.16 15.75
CA PHE A 113 -20.03 -0.99 15.75
C PHE A 113 -19.83 -2.36 16.41
N GLU A 114 -18.59 -2.75 16.71
CA GLU A 114 -18.26 -4.02 17.33
C GLU A 114 -17.62 -3.82 18.71
N LYS A 115 -17.79 -4.82 19.58
CA LYS A 115 -17.11 -4.85 20.89
C LYS A 115 -15.60 -4.71 20.69
N LYS A 116 -14.99 -3.74 21.36
CA LYS A 116 -13.54 -3.53 21.31
C LYS A 116 -12.81 -4.83 21.68
N ALA A 117 -11.85 -5.24 20.84
CA ALA A 117 -11.01 -6.39 21.12
C ALA A 117 -10.15 -6.16 22.38
N PHE A 118 -9.77 -7.23 23.05
CA PHE A 118 -8.98 -7.19 24.29
C PHE A 118 -7.77 -6.23 24.24
N PRO A 119 -6.93 -6.18 23.20
CA PRO A 119 -5.81 -5.25 23.11
C PRO A 119 -6.23 -3.76 23.15
N VAL A 120 -7.38 -3.43 22.55
CA VAL A 120 -7.90 -2.05 22.53
C VAL A 120 -8.37 -1.64 23.92
N ARG A 121 -9.05 -2.56 24.64
CA ARG A 121 -9.49 -2.32 26.03
C ARG A 121 -8.33 -2.07 26.98
N PHE A 122 -7.21 -2.74 26.77
CA PHE A 122 -6.00 -2.53 27.56
C PHE A 122 -5.34 -1.17 27.26
N MET A 123 -5.25 -0.79 26.00
CA MET A 123 -4.68 0.51 25.59
C MET A 123 -5.53 1.70 26.02
N ASP A 124 -6.85 1.56 26.10
CA ASP A 124 -7.75 2.61 26.63
C ASP A 124 -7.54 2.85 28.14
N LYS A 125 -7.04 1.86 28.89
CA LYS A 125 -6.76 2.00 30.34
C LYS A 125 -5.40 2.64 30.65
N VAL A 126 -4.49 2.66 29.69
CA VAL A 126 -3.12 3.19 29.85
C VAL A 126 -3.02 4.64 29.36
N ARG A 127 -4.12 5.22 28.90
CA ARG A 127 -4.25 6.61 28.46
C ARG A 127 -4.90 7.44 29.54
#